data_9099ac4c6352b7b9e1cc71d0737730c6
#
_entry.id   9099ac4c6352b7b9e1cc71d0737730c6
#
_cell.length_a   1.000
_cell.length_b   1.000
_cell.length_c   1.000
_cell.angle_alpha   90.00
_cell.angle_beta   90.00
_cell.angle_gamma   90.00
#
_symmetry.space_group_name_H-M   'P 1'
#
loop_
_entity.id
_entity.type
_entity.pdbx_description
1 polymer ?
#
loop_
_entity_poly.entity_id
_entity_poly.type
_entity_poly.pdbx_seq_one_letter_code
_entity_poly.pdbx_strand_id
1 'polypeptide(L)'
;MPQINEDQNQYNHLSPHAVDFVNYMEGLHVNSYGMMKWGNLKYCVSVELNNFTSGLSNQNPIESADVDANGVSQREQRLYTYFKGLGERFFINDSLYYYVDGKPLVVLLNPKNLYSKDTKQLYQNLRDTVFKYTG
;
A
#
# COMPACT_ATOMS: atom_id res chain seq x y z
N MET A 1 3.73 -3.89 -12.73
CA MET A 1 3.64 -3.22 -11.41
C MET A 1 3.52 -4.26 -10.32
N PRO A 2 4.35 -4.17 -9.30
CA PRO A 2 4.26 -5.15 -8.23
C PRO A 2 2.96 -5.02 -7.46
N GLN A 3 2.43 -6.15 -7.06
CA GLN A 3 1.21 -6.25 -6.30
C GLN A 3 1.54 -6.69 -4.88
N ILE A 4 1.02 -5.96 -3.90
CA ILE A 4 1.25 -6.23 -2.49
C ILE A 4 0.10 -7.08 -1.95
N ASN A 5 0.45 -8.17 -1.29
CA ASN A 5 -0.50 -9.10 -0.69
C ASN A 5 -0.30 -9.14 0.83
N GLU A 6 -1.32 -8.74 1.56
CA GLU A 6 -1.29 -8.68 3.02
C GLU A 6 -1.12 -10.05 3.67
N ASP A 7 -1.50 -11.13 2.98
CA ASP A 7 -1.46 -12.49 3.56
C ASP A 7 -0.06 -12.96 3.91
N GLN A 8 0.96 -12.31 3.40
CA GLN A 8 2.34 -12.75 3.59
C GLN A 8 3.05 -12.08 4.77
N ASN A 9 2.36 -11.28 5.54
CA ASN A 9 2.91 -10.74 6.79
C ASN A 9 4.12 -9.82 6.62
N GLN A 10 4.19 -8.71 7.34
CA GLN A 10 5.27 -7.71 7.28
C GLN A 10 5.54 -7.27 5.83
N TYR A 11 6.81 -7.12 5.49
CA TYR A 11 7.21 -6.85 4.11
C TYR A 11 7.05 -8.06 3.21
N ASN A 12 6.70 -9.18 3.79
CA ASN A 12 6.40 -10.42 3.09
C ASN A 12 5.00 -10.42 2.49
N HIS A 13 4.30 -9.29 2.56
CA HIS A 13 3.02 -9.12 1.86
C HIS A 13 3.19 -9.12 0.35
N LEU A 14 4.41 -9.07 -0.12
CA LEU A 14 4.71 -9.11 -1.54
C LEU A 14 4.52 -10.52 -2.09
N SER A 15 3.85 -10.64 -3.24
CA SER A 15 3.86 -11.88 -3.99
C SER A 15 5.29 -12.19 -4.44
N PRO A 16 5.63 -13.47 -4.75
CA PRO A 16 6.97 -13.78 -5.24
C PRO A 16 7.38 -12.93 -6.44
N HIS A 17 6.46 -12.69 -7.38
CA HIS A 17 6.77 -11.85 -8.54
C HIS A 17 7.03 -10.40 -8.15
N ALA A 18 6.29 -9.89 -7.18
CA ALA A 18 6.49 -8.53 -6.69
C ALA A 18 7.83 -8.40 -5.97
N VAL A 19 8.20 -9.40 -5.18
CA VAL A 19 9.51 -9.43 -4.50
C VAL A 19 10.63 -9.41 -5.53
N ASP A 20 10.55 -10.25 -6.56
CA ASP A 20 11.55 -10.29 -7.63
C ASP A 20 11.66 -8.94 -8.35
N PHE A 21 10.52 -8.32 -8.64
CA PHE A 21 10.51 -7.01 -9.30
C PHE A 21 11.17 -5.95 -8.41
N VAL A 22 10.81 -5.90 -7.14
CA VAL A 22 11.38 -4.92 -6.20
C VAL A 22 12.88 -5.15 -6.06
N ASN A 23 13.31 -6.39 -5.88
CA ASN A 23 14.74 -6.72 -5.78
C ASN A 23 15.50 -6.31 -7.04
N TYR A 24 14.91 -6.54 -8.20
CA TYR A 24 15.49 -6.13 -9.46
C TYR A 24 15.66 -4.61 -9.53
N MET A 25 14.62 -3.86 -9.15
CA MET A 25 14.66 -2.40 -9.17
C MET A 25 15.67 -1.84 -8.17
N GLU A 26 15.73 -2.42 -6.98
CA GLU A 26 16.72 -2.03 -5.96
C GLU A 26 18.14 -2.33 -6.45
N GLY A 27 18.33 -3.46 -7.13
CA GLY A 27 19.61 -3.82 -7.72
C GLY A 27 20.06 -2.82 -8.77
N LEU A 28 19.15 -2.40 -9.64
CA LEU A 28 19.44 -1.36 -10.62
C LEU A 28 19.84 -0.06 -9.94
N HIS A 29 19.17 0.31 -8.87
CA HIS A 29 19.50 1.50 -8.12
C HIS A 29 20.86 1.41 -7.44
N VAL A 30 21.11 0.29 -6.76
CA VAL A 30 22.38 0.07 -6.04
C VAL A 30 23.56 0.03 -7.00
N ASN A 31 23.38 -0.55 -8.17
CA ASN A 31 24.44 -0.70 -9.17
C ASN A 31 24.40 0.42 -10.20
N SER A 32 23.85 1.56 -9.85
CA SER A 32 23.48 2.60 -10.81
C SER A 32 24.63 3.32 -11.48
N TYR A 33 25.82 3.26 -10.93
CA TYR A 33 26.95 3.99 -11.55
C TYR A 33 27.18 3.55 -12.97
N GLY A 34 27.12 2.26 -13.23
CA GLY A 34 27.23 1.74 -14.58
C GLY A 34 25.93 1.78 -15.35
N MET A 35 24.85 2.17 -14.74
CA MET A 35 23.50 2.07 -15.28
C MET A 35 22.71 3.35 -15.05
N MET A 36 23.35 4.49 -15.15
CA MET A 36 22.71 5.79 -14.90
C MET A 36 21.47 6.02 -15.74
N LYS A 37 21.45 5.51 -16.96
CA LYS A 37 20.27 5.59 -17.82
C LYS A 37 19.06 4.85 -17.22
N TRP A 38 19.27 3.93 -16.31
CA TRP A 38 18.22 3.21 -15.60
C TRP A 38 17.75 3.96 -14.36
N GLY A 39 18.49 4.97 -13.91
CA GLY A 39 18.13 5.77 -12.75
C GLY A 39 16.83 6.54 -12.93
N ASN A 40 16.36 6.71 -14.17
CA ASN A 40 15.08 7.32 -14.45
C ASN A 40 13.92 6.34 -14.44
N LEU A 41 14.19 5.05 -14.40
CA LEU A 41 13.16 4.03 -14.34
C LEU A 41 12.57 3.96 -12.94
N LYS A 42 11.33 4.34 -12.83
CA LYS A 42 10.63 4.39 -11.55
C LYS A 42 9.48 3.40 -11.52
N TYR A 43 9.04 3.06 -10.32
CA TYR A 43 7.93 2.15 -10.14
C TYR A 43 6.99 2.67 -9.06
N CYS A 44 5.78 2.14 -9.04
CA CYS A 44 4.87 2.27 -7.90
C CYS A 44 4.25 0.91 -7.60
N VAL A 45 3.61 0.80 -6.45
CA VAL A 45 2.95 -0.44 -6.05
C VAL A 45 1.47 -0.37 -6.39
N SER A 46 0.88 -1.53 -6.64
CA SER A 46 -0.56 -1.70 -6.69
C SER A 46 -1.00 -2.49 -5.45
N VAL A 47 -2.12 -2.09 -4.87
CA VAL A 47 -2.69 -2.74 -3.70
C VAL A 47 -3.98 -3.43 -4.11
N GLU A 48 -4.06 -4.75 -3.91
CA GLU A 48 -5.28 -5.51 -4.15
C GLU A 48 -6.21 -5.35 -2.95
N LEU A 49 -7.21 -4.48 -3.09
CA LEU A 49 -8.12 -4.18 -1.99
C LEU A 49 -9.01 -5.37 -1.63
N ASN A 50 -9.16 -6.36 -2.51
CA ASN A 50 -9.94 -7.56 -2.19
C ASN A 50 -9.38 -8.31 -0.97
N ASN A 51 -8.13 -8.12 -0.62
CA ASN A 51 -7.56 -8.70 0.60
C ASN A 51 -8.20 -8.12 1.87
N PHE A 52 -8.90 -7.00 1.76
CA PHE A 52 -9.53 -6.30 2.89
C PHE A 52 -11.05 -6.26 2.81
N THR A 53 -11.66 -6.81 1.75
CA THR A 53 -13.07 -6.54 1.44
C THR A 53 -13.99 -7.73 1.62
N SER A 54 -13.50 -8.88 2.11
CA SER A 54 -14.33 -10.05 2.32
C SER A 54 -15.51 -9.74 3.25
N GLY A 55 -16.72 -10.00 2.79
CA GLY A 55 -17.93 -9.78 3.58
C GLY A 55 -18.38 -8.33 3.68
N LEU A 56 -17.68 -7.39 3.07
CA LEU A 56 -18.11 -5.99 3.08
C LEU A 56 -19.29 -5.75 2.15
N SER A 57 -20.17 -4.84 2.57
CA SER A 57 -21.32 -4.39 1.79
C SER A 57 -21.76 -3.02 2.30
N ASN A 58 -22.78 -2.45 1.68
CA ASN A 58 -23.38 -1.21 2.19
C ASN A 58 -23.90 -1.36 3.62
N GLN A 59 -24.38 -2.55 3.98
CA GLN A 59 -24.88 -2.86 5.32
C GLN A 59 -23.76 -3.26 6.29
N ASN A 60 -22.58 -3.61 5.77
CA ASN A 60 -21.43 -4.00 6.56
C ASN A 60 -20.17 -3.32 6.00
N PRO A 61 -20.04 -2.01 6.17
CA PRO A 61 -18.85 -1.30 5.69
C PRO A 61 -17.62 -1.65 6.52
N ILE A 62 -16.44 -1.28 6.03
CA ILE A 62 -15.18 -1.65 6.66
C ILE A 62 -15.09 -1.17 8.12
N GLU A 63 -15.68 -0.01 8.43
CA GLU A 63 -15.68 0.54 9.78
C GLU A 63 -16.49 -0.31 10.77
N SER A 64 -17.34 -1.19 10.26
CA SER A 64 -18.17 -2.09 11.08
C SER A 64 -17.71 -3.54 11.02
N ALA A 65 -16.65 -3.83 10.30
CA ALA A 65 -16.17 -5.20 10.12
C ALA A 65 -15.14 -5.57 11.20
N ASP A 66 -15.27 -6.79 11.71
CA ASP A 66 -14.33 -7.35 12.69
C ASP A 66 -14.10 -6.42 13.89
N VAL A 67 -15.20 -5.93 14.45
CA VAL A 67 -15.17 -4.97 15.57
C VAL A 67 -14.75 -5.68 16.85
N ASP A 68 -13.80 -5.09 17.57
CA ASP A 68 -13.34 -5.63 18.86
C ASP A 68 -14.25 -5.20 20.02
N ALA A 69 -13.88 -5.58 21.24
CA ALA A 69 -14.66 -5.27 22.44
C ALA A 69 -14.79 -3.75 22.70
N ASN A 70 -13.89 -2.95 22.13
CA ASN A 70 -13.89 -1.50 22.30
C ASN A 70 -14.62 -0.78 21.15
N GLY A 71 -15.23 -1.52 20.25
CA GLY A 71 -15.94 -0.94 19.11
C GLY A 71 -15.05 -0.53 17.96
N VAL A 72 -13.79 -0.98 17.94
CA VAL A 72 -12.82 -0.62 16.89
C VAL A 72 -12.79 -1.70 15.82
N SER A 73 -12.95 -1.30 14.57
CA SER A 73 -12.86 -2.23 13.44
C SER A 73 -11.40 -2.67 13.23
N GLN A 74 -11.16 -3.94 13.43
CA GLN A 74 -9.84 -4.52 13.18
C GLN A 74 -9.54 -4.58 11.68
N ARG A 75 -10.58 -4.72 10.85
CA ARG A 75 -10.42 -4.71 9.40
C ARG A 75 -9.90 -3.36 8.92
N GLU A 76 -10.47 -2.28 9.42
CA GLU A 76 -10.04 -0.92 9.11
C GLU A 76 -8.61 -0.67 9.60
N GLN A 77 -8.31 -1.09 10.83
CA GLN A 77 -6.97 -0.93 11.40
C GLN A 77 -5.92 -1.71 10.60
N ARG A 78 -6.28 -2.91 10.14
CA ARG A 78 -5.39 -3.72 9.31
C ARG A 78 -5.03 -3.01 7.99
N LEU A 79 -6.00 -2.33 7.40
CA LEU A 79 -5.77 -1.54 6.19
C LEU A 79 -4.78 -0.40 6.46
N TYR A 80 -4.94 0.32 7.57
CA TYR A 80 -4.01 1.39 7.94
C TYR A 80 -2.60 0.86 8.22
N THR A 81 -2.51 -0.25 8.94
CA THR A 81 -1.23 -0.89 9.25
C THR A 81 -0.51 -1.31 7.97
N TYR A 82 -1.27 -1.82 7.01
CA TYR A 82 -0.71 -2.20 5.72
C TYR A 82 -0.11 -1.00 4.99
N PHE A 83 -0.81 0.12 4.96
CA PHE A 83 -0.31 1.34 4.30
C PHE A 83 0.88 1.95 5.06
N LYS A 84 0.90 1.84 6.37
CA LYS A 84 2.07 2.21 7.15
C LYS A 84 3.29 1.40 6.72
N GLY A 85 3.12 0.08 6.55
CA GLY A 85 4.17 -0.80 6.06
C GLY A 85 4.69 -0.41 4.68
N LEU A 86 3.78 0.00 3.79
CA LEU A 86 4.19 0.49 2.47
C LEU A 86 5.06 1.74 2.60
N GLY A 87 4.68 2.66 3.47
CA GLY A 87 5.46 3.86 3.70
C GLY A 87 6.87 3.56 4.18
N GLU A 88 6.96 2.70 5.17
CA GLU A 88 8.24 2.32 5.76
C GLU A 88 9.13 1.55 4.77
N ARG A 89 8.54 0.70 3.94
CA ARG A 89 9.30 -0.17 3.03
C ARG A 89 9.68 0.53 1.74
N PHE A 90 8.76 1.30 1.15
CA PHE A 90 8.94 1.79 -0.22
C PHE A 90 8.99 3.30 -0.34
N PHE A 91 8.14 4.03 0.41
CA PHE A 91 7.92 5.43 0.09
C PHE A 91 9.06 6.33 0.55
N ILE A 92 9.73 6.02 1.65
CA ILE A 92 10.79 6.89 2.18
C ILE A 92 12.20 6.40 1.89
N ASN A 93 12.35 5.14 1.50
CA ASN A 93 13.67 4.53 1.41
C ASN A 93 14.09 4.17 -0.02
N ASP A 94 13.25 4.43 -1.00
CA ASP A 94 13.55 4.05 -2.38
C ASP A 94 13.39 5.24 -3.33
N SER A 95 14.52 5.74 -3.82
CA SER A 95 14.53 6.87 -4.76
C SER A 95 13.95 6.51 -6.13
N LEU A 96 13.74 5.24 -6.41
CA LEU A 96 13.10 4.79 -7.64
C LEU A 96 11.57 4.78 -7.52
N TYR A 97 11.02 5.05 -6.34
CA TYR A 97 9.58 5.11 -6.20
C TYR A 97 9.00 6.34 -6.89
N TYR A 98 7.89 6.15 -7.59
CA TYR A 98 7.28 7.22 -8.38
C TYR A 98 6.42 8.12 -7.49
N TYR A 99 6.71 9.42 -7.55
CA TYR A 99 5.98 10.46 -6.83
C TYR A 99 5.24 11.36 -7.81
N VAL A 100 4.06 11.80 -7.42
CA VAL A 100 3.27 12.80 -8.16
C VAL A 100 3.01 13.97 -7.20
N ASP A 101 3.46 15.16 -7.58
CA ASP A 101 3.33 16.36 -6.76
C ASP A 101 3.86 16.16 -5.34
N GLY A 102 5.00 15.48 -5.23
CA GLY A 102 5.65 15.23 -3.95
C GLY A 102 5.01 14.13 -3.11
N LYS A 103 4.08 13.37 -3.66
CA LYS A 103 3.37 12.31 -2.95
C LYS A 103 3.58 10.97 -3.63
N PRO A 104 3.77 9.88 -2.88
CA PRO A 104 3.93 8.57 -3.47
C PRO A 104 2.64 8.11 -4.15
N LEU A 105 2.77 7.59 -5.36
CA LEU A 105 1.64 7.07 -6.12
C LEU A 105 1.37 5.63 -5.70
N VAL A 106 0.11 5.31 -5.43
CA VAL A 106 -0.35 3.94 -5.20
C VAL A 106 -1.55 3.69 -6.10
N VAL A 107 -1.55 2.55 -6.76
CA VAL A 107 -2.69 2.12 -7.59
C VAL A 107 -3.53 1.14 -6.80
N LEU A 108 -4.82 1.42 -6.69
CA LEU A 108 -5.75 0.56 -5.98
C LEU A 108 -6.48 -0.34 -6.97
N LEU A 109 -6.46 -1.65 -6.73
CA LEU A 109 -7.18 -2.62 -7.52
C LEU A 109 -8.47 -2.99 -6.81
N ASN A 110 -9.56 -3.07 -7.57
CA ASN A 110 -10.91 -3.42 -7.08
C ASN A 110 -11.44 -2.49 -5.99
N PRO A 111 -11.30 -1.16 -6.13
CA PRO A 111 -11.79 -0.22 -5.12
C PRO A 111 -13.31 -0.26 -4.95
N LYS A 112 -14.03 -0.75 -5.95
CA LYS A 112 -15.50 -0.86 -5.92
C LYS A 112 -16.00 -1.80 -4.82
N ASN A 113 -15.16 -2.72 -4.35
CA ASN A 113 -15.52 -3.67 -3.31
C ASN A 113 -15.24 -3.15 -1.91
N LEU A 114 -14.60 -2.00 -1.80
CA LEU A 114 -14.28 -1.38 -0.52
C LEU A 114 -15.44 -0.47 -0.10
N TYR A 115 -16.33 -1.03 0.71
CA TYR A 115 -17.48 -0.29 1.23
C TYR A 115 -17.08 0.43 2.52
N SER A 116 -17.40 1.71 2.60
CA SER A 116 -17.08 2.56 3.75
C SER A 116 -18.27 3.45 4.06
N LYS A 117 -18.42 3.81 5.34
CA LYS A 117 -19.43 4.80 5.76
C LYS A 117 -19.13 6.17 5.18
N ASP A 118 -17.86 6.48 4.99
CA ASP A 118 -17.40 7.73 4.38
C ASP A 118 -16.09 7.44 3.63
N THR A 119 -16.25 7.10 2.35
CA THR A 119 -15.11 6.71 1.51
C THR A 119 -14.06 7.82 1.41
N LYS A 120 -14.52 9.07 1.31
CA LYS A 120 -13.61 10.20 1.23
C LYS A 120 -12.74 10.31 2.50
N GLN A 121 -13.37 10.16 3.67
CA GLN A 121 -12.68 10.21 4.93
C GLN A 121 -11.73 9.02 5.09
N LEU A 122 -12.14 7.82 4.65
CA LEU A 122 -11.29 6.64 4.68
C LEU A 122 -10.00 6.88 3.89
N TYR A 123 -10.11 7.38 2.68
CA TYR A 123 -8.92 7.66 1.87
C TYR A 123 -8.07 8.79 2.47
N GLN A 124 -8.71 9.78 3.09
CA GLN A 124 -7.97 10.82 3.78
C GLN A 124 -7.18 10.24 4.97
N ASN A 125 -7.80 9.33 5.71
CA ASN A 125 -7.14 8.66 6.82
C ASN A 125 -5.93 7.82 6.34
N LEU A 126 -6.05 7.19 5.18
CA LEU A 126 -4.94 6.47 4.59
C LEU A 126 -3.79 7.43 4.22
N ARG A 127 -4.12 8.55 3.62
CA ARG A 127 -3.12 9.57 3.29
C ARG A 127 -2.44 10.11 4.55
N ASP A 128 -3.20 10.37 5.59
CA ASP A 128 -2.67 10.86 6.86
C ASP A 128 -1.76 9.83 7.51
N THR A 129 -2.12 8.56 7.42
CA THR A 129 -1.30 7.45 7.93
C THR A 129 0.05 7.41 7.24
N VAL A 130 0.06 7.51 5.92
CA VAL A 130 1.31 7.53 5.14
C VAL A 130 2.11 8.79 5.46
N PHE A 131 1.46 9.94 5.54
CA PHE A 131 2.13 11.22 5.78
C PHE A 131 2.90 11.24 7.10
N LYS A 132 2.38 10.61 8.14
CA LYS A 132 3.06 10.50 9.43
C LYS A 132 4.45 9.88 9.31
N TYR A 133 4.65 9.02 8.32
CA TYR A 133 5.88 8.26 8.16
C TYR A 133 6.74 8.73 7.01
N THR A 134 6.20 9.52 6.11
CA THR A 134 6.94 9.99 4.93
C THR A 134 7.17 11.49 4.94
N GLY A 135 6.47 12.18 5.78
CA GLY A 135 6.55 13.63 5.85
C GLY A 135 6.00 14.31 4.66
#